data_e57835a7a41aa0534cab0efc771e715d
#
_entry.id   e57835a7a41aa0534cab0efc771e715d
#
_cell.length_a   1.000
_cell.length_b   1.000
_cell.length_c   1.000
_cell.angle_alpha   90.00
_cell.angle_beta   90.00
_cell.angle_gamma   90.00
#
_symmetry.space_group_name_H-M   'P 1'
#
loop_
_entity.id
_entity.type
_entity.pdbx_description
1 polymer ?
#
loop_
_entity_poly.entity_id
_entity_poly.type
_entity_poly.pdbx_seq_one_letter_code
_entity_poly.pdbx_strand_id
1 'polypeptide(L)'
;MWWLAVVAVSLATRAPFPMDETRYLAVAWEMWLRGDYLVPHLNGQLYSHKPPMMFWLIHLGWAVFGVSDWWPRIALSSFGLATLALAGRMARMLWPDRPAVAAMAPLIAGGSLLWVGFNTMVMFDLMLSFFVLLAIMGVLLAGRAGGWHGWLWCGAGIGLGVLAKGPVVVVHVLPVALLAPWWVEHRPYPGWGRWYCRVGVAVLVGAAIALAWAVPAAIAGGAAFRDEIFWGQSANRMVKSFAHQQPFWWYLPQLPLILFPWLFWLPLWRSLAASIRGPRDHGRRFVLAWAVPVFIAFSLISGKQWHYLLPVFPAVGLLVAKALDDSRPALTRAAQSPAALVLLAVAVALAFLPQVRSLPGAGGQLHPLIAVSAALVAAAGVALLVLRPASPGSAVVLLGSVTVWVVAALHIGLVHMISGAYDVAPVAQRLAALQSQGVPIAHVGKYHGQFQFAGRLTLPLEVIDSASVGSWARHHPQGMVIAYTRAHEPPVPVRDEYAQSYRGQIVHLWPAAEILRAGGAKIDAADQPGPD
;
A
#
# COMPACT_ATOMS: atom_id res chain seq x y z
N MET A 1 1.39 -20.96 -1.61
CA MET A 1 0.54 -21.16 -0.42
C MET A 1 0.37 -19.88 0.40
N TRP A 2 1.44 -19.15 0.83
CA TRP A 2 1.32 -17.90 1.62
C TRP A 2 0.41 -16.87 0.96
N TRP A 3 0.61 -16.60 -0.33
CA TRP A 3 -0.21 -15.64 -1.08
C TRP A 3 -1.70 -16.00 -1.05
N LEU A 4 -2.04 -17.27 -1.28
CA LEU A 4 -3.43 -17.73 -1.22
C LEU A 4 -4.05 -17.53 0.17
N ALA A 5 -3.31 -17.85 1.23
CA ALA A 5 -3.79 -17.68 2.61
C ALA A 5 -4.05 -16.20 2.94
N VAL A 6 -3.13 -15.31 2.57
CA VAL A 6 -3.25 -13.86 2.81
C VAL A 6 -4.43 -13.27 2.04
N VAL A 7 -4.57 -13.61 0.76
CA VAL A 7 -5.69 -13.13 -0.07
C VAL A 7 -7.02 -13.66 0.44
N ALA A 8 -7.12 -14.97 0.71
CA ALA A 8 -8.35 -15.58 1.20
C ALA A 8 -8.81 -14.96 2.53
N VAL A 9 -7.91 -14.80 3.50
CA VAL A 9 -8.26 -14.19 4.78
C VAL A 9 -8.66 -12.73 4.63
N SER A 10 -7.97 -11.96 3.77
CA SER A 10 -8.33 -10.58 3.50
C SER A 10 -9.74 -10.43 2.90
N LEU A 11 -10.08 -11.30 1.93
CA LEU A 11 -11.40 -11.28 1.31
C LEU A 11 -12.52 -11.70 2.29
N ALA A 12 -12.22 -12.63 3.20
CA ALA A 12 -13.21 -13.17 4.13
C ALA A 12 -13.47 -12.26 5.34
N THR A 13 -12.53 -11.40 5.74
CA THR A 13 -12.59 -10.74 7.06
C THR A 13 -12.90 -9.26 7.01
N ARG A 14 -12.79 -8.59 5.86
CA ARG A 14 -13.04 -7.16 5.77
C ARG A 14 -13.51 -6.67 4.40
N ALA A 15 -14.28 -5.59 4.39
CA ALA A 15 -14.52 -4.75 3.23
C ALA A 15 -13.28 -3.85 2.92
N PRO A 16 -13.25 -3.16 1.75
CA PRO A 16 -12.24 -2.13 1.47
C PRO A 16 -12.24 -1.05 2.54
N PHE A 17 -11.06 -0.73 3.10
CA PHE A 17 -10.95 0.29 4.14
C PHE A 17 -10.98 1.72 3.56
N PRO A 18 -11.71 2.65 4.19
CA PRO A 18 -11.56 4.06 3.92
C PRO A 18 -10.19 4.56 4.47
N MET A 19 -9.51 5.56 3.86
CA MET A 19 -10.04 6.31 2.72
C MET A 19 -9.39 5.90 1.40
N ASP A 20 -8.22 5.26 1.43
CA ASP A 20 -7.47 5.00 0.20
C ASP A 20 -8.15 3.94 -0.67
N GLU A 21 -8.47 2.76 -0.12
CA GLU A 21 -9.07 1.68 -0.92
C GLU A 21 -10.44 2.08 -1.46
N THR A 22 -11.30 2.69 -0.62
CA THR A 22 -12.63 3.14 -1.06
C THR A 22 -12.53 4.26 -2.10
N ARG A 23 -11.60 5.19 -1.95
CA ARG A 23 -11.36 6.27 -2.93
C ARG A 23 -10.91 5.73 -4.29
N TYR A 24 -9.97 4.78 -4.32
CA TYR A 24 -9.50 4.22 -5.59
C TYR A 24 -10.59 3.41 -6.28
N LEU A 25 -11.41 2.68 -5.53
CA LEU A 25 -12.57 1.99 -6.08
C LEU A 25 -13.64 2.98 -6.55
N ALA A 26 -13.83 4.12 -5.87
CA ALA A 26 -14.74 5.17 -6.30
C ALA A 26 -14.31 5.82 -7.62
N VAL A 27 -13.02 6.11 -7.77
CA VAL A 27 -12.47 6.62 -9.05
C VAL A 27 -12.68 5.62 -10.17
N ALA A 28 -12.34 4.33 -9.93
CA ALA A 28 -12.57 3.28 -10.93
C ALA A 28 -14.07 3.15 -11.27
N TRP A 29 -14.96 3.24 -10.28
CA TRP A 29 -16.40 3.16 -10.46
C TRP A 29 -16.93 4.32 -11.32
N GLU A 30 -16.48 5.55 -11.04
CA GLU A 30 -16.91 6.72 -11.82
C GLU A 30 -16.39 6.68 -13.25
N MET A 31 -15.15 6.25 -13.49
CA MET A 31 -14.62 6.00 -14.83
C MET A 31 -15.45 4.95 -15.58
N TRP A 32 -15.86 3.87 -14.89
CA TRP A 32 -16.69 2.81 -15.45
C TRP A 32 -18.07 3.32 -15.85
N LEU A 33 -18.73 4.11 -14.97
CA LEU A 33 -20.04 4.69 -15.24
C LEU A 33 -20.03 5.66 -16.43
N ARG A 34 -18.98 6.48 -16.52
CA ARG A 34 -18.84 7.47 -17.59
C ARG A 34 -18.41 6.86 -18.93
N GLY A 35 -17.85 5.64 -18.90
CA GLY A 35 -17.14 5.09 -20.06
C GLY A 35 -15.88 5.88 -20.43
N ASP A 36 -15.38 6.75 -19.53
CA ASP A 36 -14.16 7.54 -19.71
C ASP A 36 -12.99 6.86 -18.98
N TYR A 37 -12.16 6.17 -19.75
CA TYR A 37 -10.97 5.47 -19.24
C TYR A 37 -9.70 6.32 -19.37
N LEU A 38 -9.81 7.54 -19.86
CA LEU A 38 -8.68 8.43 -20.09
C LEU A 38 -8.49 9.44 -18.95
N VAL A 39 -9.57 10.10 -18.53
CA VAL A 39 -9.55 11.14 -17.49
C VAL A 39 -10.26 10.63 -16.23
N PRO A 40 -9.52 10.36 -15.15
CA PRO A 40 -10.14 9.93 -13.89
C PRO A 40 -10.97 11.05 -13.25
N HIS A 41 -12.09 10.65 -12.64
CA HIS A 41 -12.96 11.55 -11.87
C HIS A 41 -13.26 10.97 -10.49
N LEU A 42 -13.58 11.84 -9.55
CA LEU A 42 -14.03 11.50 -8.21
C LEU A 42 -15.13 12.47 -7.78
N ASN A 43 -16.33 11.98 -7.55
CA ASN A 43 -17.49 12.78 -7.19
C ASN A 43 -17.77 13.93 -8.16
N GLY A 44 -17.72 13.64 -9.45
CA GLY A 44 -17.92 14.62 -10.53
C GLY A 44 -16.72 15.51 -10.85
N GLN A 45 -15.70 15.56 -9.99
CA GLN A 45 -14.52 16.39 -10.15
C GLN A 45 -13.37 15.62 -10.80
N LEU A 46 -12.50 16.34 -11.52
CA LEU A 46 -11.28 15.78 -12.11
C LEU A 46 -10.36 15.22 -11.00
N TYR A 47 -9.86 14.00 -11.19
CA TYR A 47 -8.98 13.34 -10.26
C TYR A 47 -7.58 13.15 -10.84
N SER A 48 -6.66 14.02 -10.45
CA SER A 48 -5.28 14.07 -10.95
C SER A 48 -4.27 13.30 -10.08
N HIS A 49 -4.69 12.86 -8.88
CA HIS A 49 -3.76 12.39 -7.84
C HIS A 49 -3.02 11.10 -8.17
N LYS A 50 -3.55 10.27 -9.07
CA LYS A 50 -2.94 8.98 -9.43
C LYS A 50 -3.07 8.71 -10.92
N PRO A 51 -2.04 8.08 -11.53
CA PRO A 51 -2.09 7.63 -12.93
C PRO A 51 -3.07 6.45 -13.12
N PRO A 52 -3.45 6.12 -14.36
CA PRO A 52 -4.63 5.30 -14.65
C PRO A 52 -4.43 3.79 -14.54
N MET A 53 -3.20 3.27 -14.50
CA MET A 53 -2.94 1.83 -14.72
C MET A 53 -3.68 0.92 -13.74
N MET A 54 -3.78 1.31 -12.47
CA MET A 54 -4.54 0.51 -11.49
C MET A 54 -6.04 0.50 -11.85
N PHE A 55 -6.59 1.64 -12.27
CA PHE A 55 -8.00 1.72 -12.67
C PHE A 55 -8.26 0.89 -13.92
N TRP A 56 -7.38 0.92 -14.91
CA TRP A 56 -7.47 0.06 -16.09
C TRP A 56 -7.44 -1.43 -15.74
N LEU A 57 -6.58 -1.82 -14.80
CA LEU A 57 -6.52 -3.20 -14.31
C LEU A 57 -7.82 -3.61 -13.61
N ILE A 58 -8.41 -2.71 -12.83
CA ILE A 58 -9.72 -2.93 -12.19
C ILE A 58 -10.78 -3.11 -13.26
N HIS A 59 -10.85 -2.23 -14.26
CA HIS A 59 -11.83 -2.31 -15.34
C HIS A 59 -11.68 -3.57 -16.19
N LEU A 60 -10.46 -4.02 -16.47
CA LEU A 60 -10.23 -5.27 -17.21
C LEU A 60 -10.92 -6.46 -16.51
N GLY A 61 -10.79 -6.57 -15.21
CA GLY A 61 -11.46 -7.64 -14.47
C GLY A 61 -12.96 -7.41 -14.33
N TRP A 62 -13.40 -6.17 -14.16
CA TRP A 62 -14.84 -5.87 -14.12
C TRP A 62 -15.53 -6.18 -15.45
N ALA A 63 -14.85 -6.02 -16.57
CA ALA A 63 -15.37 -6.41 -17.89
C ALA A 63 -15.54 -7.93 -18.03
N VAL A 64 -14.72 -8.72 -17.33
CA VAL A 64 -14.74 -10.19 -17.42
C VAL A 64 -15.63 -10.82 -16.34
N PHE A 65 -15.53 -10.33 -15.10
CA PHE A 65 -16.13 -10.95 -13.91
C PHE A 65 -17.30 -10.16 -13.33
N GLY A 66 -17.66 -9.01 -13.94
CA GLY A 66 -18.59 -8.05 -13.35
C GLY A 66 -17.96 -7.18 -12.28
N VAL A 67 -18.67 -6.09 -11.93
CA VAL A 67 -18.20 -5.10 -10.94
C VAL A 67 -18.15 -5.73 -9.55
N SER A 68 -16.94 -5.82 -8.99
CA SER A 68 -16.67 -6.49 -7.71
C SER A 68 -15.54 -5.79 -6.95
N ASP A 69 -15.47 -6.01 -5.65
CA ASP A 69 -14.38 -5.53 -4.77
C ASP A 69 -13.27 -6.59 -4.58
N TRP A 70 -13.56 -7.87 -4.85
CA TRP A 70 -12.60 -8.96 -4.71
C TRP A 70 -11.53 -8.95 -5.82
N TRP A 71 -11.92 -8.63 -7.06
CA TRP A 71 -11.00 -8.62 -8.19
C TRP A 71 -9.82 -7.65 -8.00
N PRO A 72 -10.03 -6.37 -7.63
CA PRO A 72 -8.93 -5.44 -7.38
C PRO A 72 -7.90 -5.95 -6.38
N ARG A 73 -8.34 -6.65 -5.32
CA ARG A 73 -7.45 -7.22 -4.30
C ARG A 73 -6.61 -8.36 -4.85
N ILE A 74 -7.23 -9.30 -5.58
CA ILE A 74 -6.52 -10.41 -6.23
C ILE A 74 -5.53 -9.87 -7.27
N ALA A 75 -5.98 -8.95 -8.13
CA ALA A 75 -5.16 -8.41 -9.20
C ALA A 75 -3.91 -7.70 -8.67
N LEU A 76 -4.07 -6.82 -7.67
CA LEU A 76 -2.94 -6.07 -7.12
C LEU A 76 -1.99 -6.95 -6.30
N SER A 77 -2.52 -7.88 -5.48
CA SER A 77 -1.69 -8.83 -4.74
C SER A 77 -0.92 -9.78 -5.67
N SER A 78 -1.44 -10.07 -6.87
CA SER A 78 -0.75 -10.86 -7.89
C SER A 78 0.54 -10.18 -8.40
N PHE A 79 0.59 -8.85 -8.46
CA PHE A 79 1.83 -8.11 -8.72
C PHE A 79 2.86 -8.32 -7.61
N GLY A 80 2.42 -8.44 -6.36
CA GLY A 80 3.29 -8.82 -5.25
C GLY A 80 3.92 -10.20 -5.47
N LEU A 81 3.13 -11.20 -5.84
CA LEU A 81 3.62 -12.55 -6.15
C LEU A 81 4.58 -12.55 -7.36
N ALA A 82 4.23 -11.82 -8.43
CA ALA A 82 5.08 -11.68 -9.60
C ALA A 82 6.42 -10.98 -9.27
N THR A 83 6.42 -9.99 -8.39
CA THR A 83 7.64 -9.34 -7.89
C THR A 83 8.54 -10.33 -7.17
N LEU A 84 7.99 -11.18 -6.31
CA LEU A 84 8.76 -12.21 -5.61
C LEU A 84 9.35 -13.26 -6.56
N ALA A 85 8.60 -13.68 -7.58
CA ALA A 85 9.11 -14.57 -8.62
C ALA A 85 10.26 -13.92 -9.41
N LEU A 86 10.12 -12.62 -9.73
CA LEU A 86 11.13 -11.84 -10.42
C LEU A 86 12.38 -11.66 -9.54
N ALA A 87 12.24 -11.48 -8.21
CA ALA A 87 13.35 -11.43 -7.26
C ALA A 87 14.15 -12.75 -7.24
N GLY A 88 13.46 -13.90 -7.24
CA GLY A 88 14.10 -15.21 -7.35
C GLY A 88 14.86 -15.39 -8.68
N ARG A 89 14.29 -14.87 -9.80
CA ARG A 89 14.99 -14.86 -11.10
C ARG A 89 16.22 -13.95 -11.06
N MET A 90 16.12 -12.77 -10.48
CA MET A 90 17.25 -11.86 -10.30
C MET A 90 18.37 -12.49 -9.45
N ALA A 91 18.02 -13.20 -8.38
CA ALA A 91 19.00 -13.93 -7.56
C ALA A 91 19.78 -14.98 -8.37
N ARG A 92 19.11 -15.76 -9.24
CA ARG A 92 19.76 -16.72 -10.15
C ARG A 92 20.68 -16.02 -11.16
N MET A 93 20.32 -14.82 -11.57
CA MET A 93 21.21 -14.04 -12.44
C MET A 93 22.43 -13.51 -11.68
N LEU A 94 22.25 -12.96 -10.48
CA LEU A 94 23.33 -12.39 -9.69
C LEU A 94 24.30 -13.46 -9.17
N TRP A 95 23.78 -14.63 -8.77
CA TRP A 95 24.56 -15.74 -8.18
C TRP A 95 24.10 -17.09 -8.75
N PRO A 96 24.52 -17.44 -9.98
CA PRO A 96 24.08 -18.67 -10.67
C PRO A 96 24.36 -19.95 -9.86
N ASP A 97 25.53 -20.00 -9.20
CA ASP A 97 26.01 -21.15 -8.44
C ASP A 97 25.45 -21.22 -7.02
N ARG A 98 24.48 -20.36 -6.69
CA ARG A 98 23.90 -20.22 -5.34
C ARG A 98 22.36 -20.39 -5.37
N PRO A 99 21.84 -21.59 -5.66
CA PRO A 99 20.39 -21.83 -5.76
C PRO A 99 19.65 -21.55 -4.46
N ALA A 100 20.30 -21.70 -3.30
CA ALA A 100 19.73 -21.37 -2.01
C ALA A 100 19.38 -19.89 -1.88
N VAL A 101 20.18 -18.98 -2.44
CA VAL A 101 19.87 -17.54 -2.46
C VAL A 101 18.61 -17.27 -3.26
N ALA A 102 18.48 -17.91 -4.43
CA ALA A 102 17.30 -17.76 -5.28
C ALA A 102 16.01 -18.32 -4.65
N ALA A 103 16.14 -19.33 -3.80
CA ALA A 103 15.01 -19.87 -3.04
C ALA A 103 14.64 -18.99 -1.83
N MET A 104 15.62 -18.48 -1.09
CA MET A 104 15.39 -17.71 0.14
C MET A 104 14.99 -16.26 -0.11
N ALA A 105 15.56 -15.58 -1.11
CA ALA A 105 15.35 -14.15 -1.34
C ALA A 105 13.86 -13.76 -1.48
N PRO A 106 13.05 -14.43 -2.33
CA PRO A 106 11.63 -14.13 -2.42
C PRO A 106 10.87 -14.43 -1.11
N LEU A 107 11.27 -15.46 -0.36
CA LEU A 107 10.63 -15.82 0.91
C LEU A 107 10.93 -14.78 2.00
N ILE A 108 12.14 -14.22 2.03
CA ILE A 108 12.51 -13.17 2.97
C ILE A 108 11.75 -11.88 2.65
N ALA A 109 11.72 -11.45 1.40
CA ALA A 109 10.94 -10.28 1.00
C ALA A 109 9.45 -10.49 1.29
N GLY A 110 8.88 -11.62 0.82
CA GLY A 110 7.46 -11.94 0.93
C GLY A 110 7.00 -12.31 2.35
N GLY A 111 7.90 -12.76 3.22
CA GLY A 111 7.63 -13.06 4.62
C GLY A 111 7.83 -11.88 5.58
N SER A 112 8.15 -10.69 5.08
CA SER A 112 8.23 -9.46 5.89
C SER A 112 6.85 -8.92 6.21
N LEU A 113 6.62 -8.44 7.42
CA LEU A 113 5.31 -8.00 7.89
C LEU A 113 4.66 -6.94 6.98
N LEU A 114 5.43 -5.93 6.57
CA LEU A 114 4.92 -4.89 5.67
C LEU A 114 4.45 -5.48 4.33
N TRP A 115 5.24 -6.39 3.75
CA TRP A 115 4.89 -7.03 2.48
C TRP A 115 3.61 -7.87 2.61
N VAL A 116 3.53 -8.70 3.65
CA VAL A 116 2.34 -9.53 3.90
C VAL A 116 1.10 -8.64 4.11
N GLY A 117 1.22 -7.59 4.93
CA GLY A 117 0.13 -6.65 5.19
C GLY A 117 -0.38 -5.96 3.91
N PHE A 118 0.53 -5.45 3.08
CA PHE A 118 0.14 -4.77 1.84
C PHE A 118 -0.43 -5.70 0.75
N ASN A 119 -0.18 -7.01 0.82
CA ASN A 119 -0.86 -7.98 -0.05
C ASN A 119 -2.36 -8.14 0.28
N THR A 120 -2.84 -7.55 1.36
CA THR A 120 -4.27 -7.55 1.70
C THR A 120 -5.02 -6.31 1.20
N MET A 121 -4.33 -5.33 0.62
CA MET A 121 -4.87 -3.99 0.34
C MET A 121 -4.94 -3.67 -1.16
N VAL A 122 -5.91 -2.81 -1.52
CA VAL A 122 -6.02 -2.21 -2.86
C VAL A 122 -5.12 -0.96 -2.89
N MET A 123 -3.80 -1.19 -3.14
CA MET A 123 -2.78 -0.13 -3.13
C MET A 123 -1.85 -0.25 -4.34
N PHE A 124 -1.35 0.89 -4.82
CA PHE A 124 -0.48 0.98 -6.02
C PHE A 124 0.92 0.36 -5.81
N ASP A 125 1.32 0.12 -4.57
CA ASP A 125 2.72 -0.12 -4.20
C ASP A 125 3.27 -1.46 -4.66
N LEU A 126 2.46 -2.51 -4.62
CA LEU A 126 2.86 -3.83 -5.13
C LEU A 126 3.03 -3.80 -6.66
N MET A 127 2.15 -3.09 -7.36
CA MET A 127 2.26 -2.89 -8.80
C MET A 127 3.50 -2.07 -9.16
N LEU A 128 3.75 -0.98 -8.42
CA LEU A 128 4.99 -0.21 -8.55
C LEU A 128 6.23 -1.08 -8.30
N SER A 129 6.21 -1.91 -7.25
CA SER A 129 7.33 -2.80 -6.90
C SER A 129 7.69 -3.75 -8.04
N PHE A 130 6.69 -4.26 -8.74
CA PHE A 130 6.89 -5.11 -9.91
C PHE A 130 7.60 -4.36 -11.06
N PHE A 131 7.10 -3.18 -11.42
CA PHE A 131 7.68 -2.41 -12.53
C PHE A 131 9.06 -1.84 -12.19
N VAL A 132 9.30 -1.44 -10.94
CA VAL A 132 10.63 -1.08 -10.44
C VAL A 132 11.59 -2.25 -10.61
N LEU A 133 11.20 -3.46 -10.14
CA LEU A 133 12.08 -4.63 -10.23
C LEU A 133 12.29 -5.07 -11.68
N LEU A 134 11.29 -4.94 -12.54
CA LEU A 134 11.39 -5.19 -13.99
C LEU A 134 12.42 -4.25 -14.65
N ALA A 135 12.35 -2.96 -14.33
CA ALA A 135 13.29 -1.96 -14.84
C ALA A 135 14.73 -2.23 -14.35
N ILE A 136 14.89 -2.54 -13.07
CA ILE A 136 16.20 -2.86 -12.46
C ILE A 136 16.77 -4.16 -13.05
N MET A 137 15.91 -5.16 -13.32
CA MET A 137 16.34 -6.37 -14.02
C MET A 137 16.79 -6.04 -15.45
N GLY A 138 16.14 -5.09 -16.11
CA GLY A 138 16.58 -4.57 -17.42
C GLY A 138 17.99 -3.99 -17.35
N VAL A 139 18.31 -3.21 -16.33
CA VAL A 139 19.67 -2.67 -16.08
C VAL A 139 20.68 -3.80 -15.85
N LEU A 140 20.33 -4.83 -15.07
CA LEU A 140 21.18 -6.00 -14.83
C LEU A 140 21.47 -6.76 -16.12
N LEU A 141 20.44 -6.99 -16.94
CA LEU A 141 20.58 -7.64 -18.26
C LEU A 141 21.50 -6.84 -19.20
N ALA A 142 21.34 -5.51 -19.22
CA ALA A 142 22.19 -4.63 -20.02
C ALA A 142 23.67 -4.68 -19.57
N GLY A 143 23.93 -4.81 -18.27
CA GLY A 143 25.28 -4.94 -17.72
C GLY A 143 25.94 -6.29 -18.01
N ARG A 144 25.15 -7.36 -18.20
CA ARG A 144 25.67 -8.72 -18.44
C ARG A 144 25.78 -9.08 -19.92
N ALA A 145 24.72 -8.86 -20.68
CA ALA A 145 24.62 -9.32 -22.06
C ALA A 145 24.93 -8.22 -23.09
N GLY A 146 24.99 -6.96 -22.66
CA GLY A 146 25.08 -5.83 -23.60
C GLY A 146 23.78 -5.68 -24.44
N GLY A 147 23.90 -4.99 -25.58
CA GLY A 147 22.78 -4.85 -26.51
C GLY A 147 21.66 -3.93 -25.99
N TRP A 148 20.51 -3.95 -26.71
CA TRP A 148 19.36 -3.07 -26.44
C TRP A 148 18.27 -3.72 -25.60
N HIS A 149 18.23 -5.05 -25.57
CA HIS A 149 17.14 -5.79 -24.91
C HIS A 149 16.95 -5.40 -23.45
N GLY A 150 18.05 -5.32 -22.67
CA GLY A 150 17.97 -4.88 -21.26
C GLY A 150 17.46 -3.45 -21.12
N TRP A 151 17.84 -2.54 -22.01
CA TRP A 151 17.41 -1.15 -21.98
C TRP A 151 15.95 -0.96 -22.34
N LEU A 152 15.43 -1.79 -23.28
CA LEU A 152 14.00 -1.79 -23.59
C LEU A 152 13.16 -2.26 -22.39
N TRP A 153 13.59 -3.30 -21.67
CA TRP A 153 12.93 -3.71 -20.42
C TRP A 153 13.03 -2.63 -19.34
N CYS A 154 14.18 -1.97 -19.23
CA CYS A 154 14.35 -0.85 -18.30
C CYS A 154 13.36 0.29 -18.64
N GLY A 155 13.31 0.71 -19.89
CA GLY A 155 12.40 1.77 -20.35
C GLY A 155 10.92 1.40 -20.17
N ALA A 156 10.55 0.17 -20.54
CA ALA A 156 9.19 -0.34 -20.33
C ALA A 156 8.82 -0.36 -18.83
N GLY A 157 9.71 -0.86 -17.97
CA GLY A 157 9.50 -0.86 -16.52
C GLY A 157 9.38 0.55 -15.94
N ILE A 158 10.18 1.52 -16.40
CA ILE A 158 10.04 2.93 -16.01
C ILE A 158 8.68 3.47 -16.46
N GLY A 159 8.30 3.34 -17.73
CA GLY A 159 7.06 3.90 -18.26
C GLY A 159 5.81 3.32 -17.60
N LEU A 160 5.74 1.99 -17.48
CA LEU A 160 4.64 1.30 -16.80
C LEU A 160 4.63 1.62 -15.29
N GLY A 161 5.80 1.79 -14.66
CA GLY A 161 5.91 2.24 -13.28
C GLY A 161 5.41 3.68 -13.09
N VAL A 162 5.66 4.58 -14.05
CA VAL A 162 5.06 5.93 -14.05
C VAL A 162 3.55 5.87 -14.18
N LEU A 163 3.02 5.04 -15.08
CA LEU A 163 1.58 4.82 -15.22
C LEU A 163 0.95 4.13 -13.98
N ALA A 164 1.76 3.41 -13.18
CA ALA A 164 1.31 2.79 -11.94
C ALA A 164 1.20 3.80 -10.79
N LYS A 165 2.25 4.58 -10.51
CA LYS A 165 2.28 5.47 -9.32
C LYS A 165 2.97 6.82 -9.55
N GLY A 166 3.32 7.14 -10.79
CA GLY A 166 4.00 8.38 -11.13
C GLY A 166 5.54 8.25 -11.18
N PRO A 167 6.27 9.38 -11.31
CA PRO A 167 7.70 9.40 -11.62
C PRO A 167 8.60 8.84 -10.51
N VAL A 168 8.06 8.48 -9.36
CA VAL A 168 8.80 7.90 -8.23
C VAL A 168 9.60 6.63 -8.60
N VAL A 169 9.18 5.90 -9.65
CA VAL A 169 9.92 4.75 -10.21
C VAL A 169 11.35 5.13 -10.59
N VAL A 170 11.57 6.35 -11.08
CA VAL A 170 12.89 6.85 -11.50
C VAL A 170 13.86 6.92 -10.32
N VAL A 171 13.37 7.30 -9.12
CA VAL A 171 14.17 7.33 -7.89
C VAL A 171 14.69 5.94 -7.52
N HIS A 172 13.93 4.89 -7.81
CA HIS A 172 14.35 3.51 -7.57
C HIS A 172 15.33 2.97 -8.61
N VAL A 173 15.19 3.35 -9.89
CA VAL A 173 15.90 2.73 -11.01
C VAL A 173 17.21 3.45 -11.34
N LEU A 174 17.22 4.79 -11.34
CA LEU A 174 18.40 5.53 -11.77
C LEU A 174 19.66 5.27 -10.93
N PRO A 175 19.62 5.16 -9.60
CA PRO A 175 20.82 4.93 -8.81
C PRO A 175 21.61 3.72 -9.27
N VAL A 176 20.97 2.59 -9.53
CA VAL A 176 21.66 1.37 -9.95
C VAL A 176 22.23 1.51 -11.36
N ALA A 177 21.54 2.23 -12.25
CA ALA A 177 22.04 2.47 -13.62
C ALA A 177 23.22 3.45 -13.64
N LEU A 178 23.19 4.48 -12.80
CA LEU A 178 24.24 5.50 -12.71
C LEU A 178 25.49 4.99 -11.98
N LEU A 179 25.33 4.15 -10.96
CA LEU A 179 26.42 3.54 -10.21
C LEU A 179 26.99 2.28 -10.88
N ALA A 180 26.71 2.05 -12.17
CA ALA A 180 27.21 0.92 -12.93
C ALA A 180 28.75 0.73 -12.86
N PRO A 181 29.60 1.77 -12.86
CA PRO A 181 31.05 1.59 -12.70
C PRO A 181 31.48 0.88 -11.41
N TRP A 182 30.63 0.90 -10.38
CA TRP A 182 30.93 0.26 -9.11
C TRP A 182 30.56 -1.23 -9.03
N TRP A 183 29.52 -1.66 -9.80
CA TRP A 183 29.02 -3.02 -9.69
C TRP A 183 29.22 -3.88 -10.95
N VAL A 184 29.43 -3.29 -12.14
CA VAL A 184 29.69 -4.04 -13.37
C VAL A 184 31.12 -4.60 -13.32
N GLU A 185 31.28 -5.90 -13.57
CA GLU A 185 32.54 -6.59 -13.51
C GLU A 185 33.51 -6.18 -14.64
N HIS A 186 32.96 -6.09 -15.84
CA HIS A 186 33.75 -5.78 -17.03
C HIS A 186 33.24 -4.50 -17.67
N ARG A 187 34.16 -3.64 -18.11
CA ARG A 187 33.77 -2.41 -18.78
C ARG A 187 32.80 -2.70 -19.93
N PRO A 188 31.59 -2.07 -19.96
CA PRO A 188 30.63 -2.35 -21.01
C PRO A 188 31.18 -1.95 -22.38
N TYR A 189 31.01 -2.84 -23.37
CA TYR A 189 31.37 -2.52 -24.76
C TYR A 189 30.25 -1.68 -25.39
N PRO A 190 30.60 -0.58 -26.09
CA PRO A 190 31.89 -0.04 -26.38
C PRO A 190 32.39 1.04 -25.40
N GLY A 191 31.83 1.18 -24.21
CA GLY A 191 32.29 2.09 -23.16
C GLY A 191 31.19 2.82 -22.41
N TRP A 192 31.59 3.54 -21.34
CA TRP A 192 30.67 4.22 -20.41
C TRP A 192 29.85 5.31 -21.10
N GLY A 193 30.39 6.02 -22.10
CA GLY A 193 29.61 7.03 -22.83
C GLY A 193 28.36 6.46 -23.48
N ARG A 194 28.47 5.29 -24.15
CA ARG A 194 27.31 4.59 -24.72
C ARG A 194 26.41 3.98 -23.65
N TRP A 195 26.94 3.55 -22.51
CA TRP A 195 26.13 3.11 -21.38
C TRP A 195 25.16 4.21 -20.94
N TYR A 196 25.69 5.40 -20.62
CA TYR A 196 24.86 6.50 -20.15
C TYR A 196 23.93 7.07 -21.24
N CYS A 197 24.35 7.04 -22.49
CA CYS A 197 23.46 7.35 -23.61
C CYS A 197 22.26 6.38 -23.64
N ARG A 198 22.49 5.08 -23.46
CA ARG A 198 21.40 4.07 -23.41
C ARG A 198 20.53 4.20 -22.16
N VAL A 199 21.09 4.62 -21.02
CA VAL A 199 20.26 5.03 -19.84
C VAL A 199 19.32 6.16 -20.23
N GLY A 200 19.84 7.19 -20.91
CA GLY A 200 19.00 8.28 -21.41
C GLY A 200 17.90 7.80 -22.35
N VAL A 201 18.24 6.89 -23.29
CA VAL A 201 17.23 6.30 -24.20
C VAL A 201 16.19 5.48 -23.43
N ALA A 202 16.58 4.70 -22.43
CA ALA A 202 15.63 3.96 -21.59
C ALA A 202 14.67 4.91 -20.85
N VAL A 203 15.17 6.03 -20.32
CA VAL A 203 14.34 7.07 -19.71
C VAL A 203 13.39 7.69 -20.74
N LEU A 204 13.85 7.97 -21.96
CA LEU A 204 13.01 8.50 -23.05
C LEU A 204 11.93 7.51 -23.48
N VAL A 205 12.25 6.21 -23.56
CA VAL A 205 11.24 5.15 -23.81
C VAL A 205 10.21 5.15 -22.69
N GLY A 206 10.63 5.21 -21.43
CA GLY A 206 9.73 5.30 -20.30
C GLY A 206 8.86 6.55 -20.32
N ALA A 207 9.44 7.70 -20.65
CA ALA A 207 8.71 8.96 -20.82
C ALA A 207 7.69 8.87 -21.97
N ALA A 208 8.07 8.27 -23.12
CA ALA A 208 7.15 8.09 -24.23
C ALA A 208 5.93 7.24 -23.86
N ILE A 209 6.12 6.14 -23.11
CA ILE A 209 5.02 5.30 -22.60
C ILE A 209 4.12 6.11 -21.66
N ALA A 210 4.68 6.87 -20.72
CA ALA A 210 3.92 7.70 -19.79
C ALA A 210 3.16 8.82 -20.50
N LEU A 211 3.81 9.50 -21.44
CA LEU A 211 3.23 10.60 -22.22
C LEU A 211 2.16 10.12 -23.21
N ALA A 212 2.21 8.87 -23.65
CA ALA A 212 1.16 8.26 -24.48
C ALA A 212 -0.22 8.27 -23.79
N TRP A 213 -0.25 8.28 -22.45
CA TRP A 213 -1.47 8.56 -21.69
C TRP A 213 -1.57 10.03 -21.28
N ALA A 214 -0.50 10.61 -20.71
CA ALA A 214 -0.59 11.91 -20.05
C ALA A 214 -0.96 13.04 -21.03
N VAL A 215 -0.48 12.99 -22.29
CA VAL A 215 -0.78 14.01 -23.30
C VAL A 215 -2.26 13.98 -23.73
N PRO A 216 -2.83 12.83 -24.17
CA PRO A 216 -4.24 12.77 -24.48
C PRO A 216 -5.14 13.11 -23.28
N ALA A 217 -4.78 12.65 -22.07
CA ALA A 217 -5.53 12.96 -20.86
C ALA A 217 -5.50 14.44 -20.52
N ALA A 218 -4.35 15.10 -20.70
CA ALA A 218 -4.22 16.55 -20.51
C ALA A 218 -5.04 17.37 -21.52
N ILE A 219 -5.13 16.89 -22.77
CA ILE A 219 -5.95 17.54 -23.81
C ILE A 219 -7.45 17.36 -23.47
N ALA A 220 -7.88 16.15 -23.11
CA ALA A 220 -9.27 15.86 -22.80
C ALA A 220 -9.74 16.47 -21.48
N GLY A 221 -8.88 16.49 -20.45
CA GLY A 221 -9.20 17.04 -19.11
C GLY A 221 -9.08 18.57 -19.01
N GLY A 222 -8.54 19.23 -20.03
CA GLY A 222 -8.40 20.68 -20.07
C GLY A 222 -7.22 21.24 -19.27
N ALA A 223 -7.11 22.59 -19.22
CA ALA A 223 -5.94 23.28 -18.68
C ALA A 223 -5.68 22.96 -17.19
N ALA A 224 -6.72 22.96 -16.36
CA ALA A 224 -6.59 22.69 -14.92
C ALA A 224 -6.04 21.28 -14.64
N PHE A 225 -6.55 20.27 -15.36
CA PHE A 225 -6.07 18.90 -15.22
C PHE A 225 -4.63 18.73 -15.72
N ARG A 226 -4.32 19.34 -16.88
CA ARG A 226 -2.97 19.37 -17.43
C ARG A 226 -1.96 19.93 -16.43
N ASP A 227 -2.25 21.10 -15.88
CA ASP A 227 -1.34 21.77 -14.95
C ASP A 227 -1.15 20.95 -13.67
N GLU A 228 -2.21 20.29 -13.20
CA GLU A 228 -2.13 19.42 -12.02
C GLU A 228 -1.30 18.16 -12.26
N ILE A 229 -1.46 17.43 -13.39
CA ILE A 229 -0.71 16.19 -13.64
C ILE A 229 0.76 16.46 -13.97
N PHE A 230 1.12 17.55 -14.64
CA PHE A 230 2.51 17.85 -15.01
C PHE A 230 3.26 18.60 -13.91
N TRP A 231 2.63 19.51 -13.20
CA TRP A 231 3.29 20.38 -12.22
C TRP A 231 2.84 20.11 -10.78
N GLY A 232 1.55 20.03 -10.53
CA GLY A 232 1.00 19.86 -9.18
C GLY A 232 1.40 18.55 -8.51
N GLN A 233 1.31 17.44 -9.24
CA GLN A 233 1.63 16.11 -8.70
C GLN A 233 3.11 15.72 -8.78
N SER A 234 3.91 16.38 -9.63
CA SER A 234 5.29 16.01 -9.86
C SER A 234 6.29 16.87 -9.10
N ALA A 235 6.29 18.18 -9.31
CA ALA A 235 7.28 19.08 -8.73
C ALA A 235 6.98 19.45 -7.27
N ASN A 236 5.72 19.83 -6.97
CA ASN A 236 5.36 20.31 -5.65
C ASN A 236 5.39 19.21 -4.57
N ARG A 237 5.03 17.96 -4.91
CA ARG A 237 5.06 16.83 -3.95
C ARG A 237 6.46 16.32 -3.63
N MET A 238 7.41 16.45 -4.55
CA MET A 238 8.79 16.04 -4.27
C MET A 238 9.53 17.04 -3.38
N VAL A 239 9.17 18.33 -3.44
CA VAL A 239 9.89 19.40 -2.72
C VAL A 239 9.17 19.80 -1.43
N LYS A 240 7.83 19.87 -1.42
CA LYS A 240 7.03 20.19 -0.23
C LYS A 240 5.84 19.24 -0.14
N SER A 241 5.97 18.18 0.64
CA SER A 241 4.82 17.38 1.03
C SER A 241 3.96 18.17 2.01
N PHE A 242 2.70 18.43 1.65
CA PHE A 242 1.74 19.09 2.56
C PHE A 242 1.15 18.12 3.60
N ALA A 243 1.37 16.80 3.43
CA ALA A 243 0.88 15.75 4.32
C ALA A 243 2.01 14.80 4.72
N HIS A 244 1.90 14.18 5.90
CA HIS A 244 2.83 13.15 6.41
C HIS A 244 4.29 13.61 6.53
N GLN A 245 4.52 14.88 6.94
CA GLN A 245 5.86 15.36 7.19
C GLN A 245 6.48 14.64 8.38
N GLN A 246 7.62 14.00 8.15
CA GLN A 246 8.34 13.24 9.16
C GLN A 246 9.85 13.55 9.09
N PRO A 247 10.59 13.47 10.22
CA PRO A 247 12.03 13.71 10.24
C PRO A 247 12.80 12.70 9.40
N PHE A 248 14.03 13.03 8.96
CA PHE A 248 14.83 12.20 8.07
C PHE A 248 15.12 10.78 8.63
N TRP A 249 15.19 10.63 9.95
CA TRP A 249 15.44 9.37 10.65
C TRP A 249 14.17 8.52 10.88
N TRP A 250 12.99 8.99 10.50
CA TRP A 250 11.71 8.37 10.83
C TRP A 250 11.61 6.89 10.46
N TYR A 251 12.20 6.47 9.36
CA TYR A 251 12.17 5.05 8.98
C TYR A 251 12.97 4.15 9.92
N LEU A 252 14.04 4.64 10.57
CA LEU A 252 14.92 3.79 11.39
C LEU A 252 14.19 3.08 12.54
N PRO A 253 13.40 3.77 13.39
CA PRO A 253 12.64 3.10 14.44
C PRO A 253 11.50 2.23 13.93
N GLN A 254 11.10 2.37 12.66
CA GLN A 254 10.05 1.56 12.05
C GLN A 254 10.59 0.24 11.46
N LEU A 255 11.90 0.17 11.15
CA LEU A 255 12.50 -1.03 10.53
C LEU A 255 12.22 -2.33 11.30
N PRO A 256 12.30 -2.41 12.64
CA PRO A 256 11.98 -3.63 13.36
C PRO A 256 10.57 -4.15 13.10
N LEU A 257 9.59 -3.25 13.00
CA LEU A 257 8.20 -3.61 12.71
C LEU A 257 8.03 -4.02 11.25
N ILE A 258 8.47 -3.17 10.30
CA ILE A 258 8.21 -3.40 8.87
C ILE A 258 8.99 -4.60 8.31
N LEU A 259 10.15 -4.91 8.90
CA LEU A 259 10.98 -6.07 8.54
C LEU A 259 10.80 -7.25 9.52
N PHE A 260 9.80 -7.21 10.41
CA PHE A 260 9.49 -8.40 11.23
C PHE A 260 9.24 -9.62 10.32
N PRO A 261 9.77 -10.83 10.65
CA PRO A 261 10.46 -11.22 11.88
C PRO A 261 12.01 -11.12 11.80
N TRP A 262 12.56 -10.68 10.66
CA TRP A 262 13.97 -10.84 10.31
C TRP A 262 14.91 -10.17 11.30
N LEU A 263 14.62 -8.92 11.71
CA LEU A 263 15.49 -8.19 12.64
C LEU A 263 15.49 -8.76 14.08
N PHE A 264 14.50 -9.59 14.42
CA PHE A 264 14.41 -10.32 15.68
C PHE A 264 14.99 -11.73 15.59
N TRP A 265 15.66 -12.08 14.49
CA TRP A 265 16.30 -13.38 14.29
C TRP A 265 17.82 -13.25 14.43
N LEU A 266 18.37 -13.77 15.55
CA LEU A 266 19.79 -13.59 15.92
C LEU A 266 20.80 -14.04 14.84
N PRO A 267 20.60 -15.16 14.12
CA PRO A 267 21.49 -15.57 13.04
C PRO A 267 21.66 -14.54 11.93
N LEU A 268 20.63 -13.72 11.66
CA LEU A 268 20.72 -12.64 10.67
C LEU A 268 21.86 -11.67 10.99
N TRP A 269 21.94 -11.20 12.23
CA TRP A 269 22.96 -10.23 12.63
C TRP A 269 24.38 -10.76 12.50
N ARG A 270 24.60 -12.04 12.84
CA ARG A 270 25.89 -12.72 12.64
C ARG A 270 26.23 -12.81 11.14
N SER A 271 25.25 -13.15 10.31
CA SER A 271 25.41 -13.26 8.87
C SER A 271 25.71 -11.88 8.22
N LEU A 272 25.00 -10.82 8.65
CA LEU A 272 25.26 -9.46 8.19
C LEU A 272 26.64 -8.97 8.60
N ALA A 273 27.05 -9.21 9.86
CA ALA A 273 28.39 -8.85 10.34
C ALA A 273 29.49 -9.56 9.54
N ALA A 274 29.35 -10.85 9.26
CA ALA A 274 30.26 -11.60 8.40
C ALA A 274 30.25 -11.04 6.97
N SER A 275 29.09 -10.71 6.44
CA SER A 275 28.91 -10.15 5.10
C SER A 275 29.58 -8.78 4.93
N ILE A 276 29.52 -7.92 5.97
CA ILE A 276 30.16 -6.59 5.94
C ILE A 276 31.71 -6.72 5.91
N ARG A 277 32.25 -7.71 6.64
CA ARG A 277 33.70 -7.97 6.70
C ARG A 277 34.25 -8.71 5.48
N GLY A 278 33.38 -9.45 4.77
CA GLY A 278 33.75 -10.23 3.60
C GLY A 278 33.88 -9.41 2.31
N PRO A 279 34.45 -10.01 1.25
CA PRO A 279 34.54 -9.34 -0.05
C PRO A 279 33.15 -9.07 -0.62
N ARG A 280 32.99 -7.90 -1.22
CA ARG A 280 31.78 -7.50 -1.92
C ARG A 280 31.87 -7.94 -3.38
N ASP A 281 31.19 -9.04 -3.70
CA ASP A 281 31.02 -9.47 -5.08
C ASP A 281 30.18 -8.44 -5.88
N HIS A 282 30.18 -8.56 -7.20
CA HIS A 282 29.44 -7.65 -8.08
C HIS A 282 27.94 -7.67 -7.81
N GLY A 283 27.36 -8.83 -7.46
CA GLY A 283 25.96 -8.97 -7.12
C GLY A 283 25.57 -8.18 -5.87
N ARG A 284 26.39 -8.23 -4.81
CA ARG A 284 26.18 -7.39 -3.62
C ARG A 284 26.32 -5.91 -3.94
N ARG A 285 27.33 -5.52 -4.74
CA ARG A 285 27.49 -4.12 -5.15
C ARG A 285 26.26 -3.64 -5.94
N PHE A 286 25.75 -4.47 -6.85
CA PHE A 286 24.53 -4.18 -7.60
C PHE A 286 23.34 -3.91 -6.66
N VAL A 287 23.08 -4.80 -5.73
CA VAL A 287 21.92 -4.67 -4.80
C VAL A 287 22.11 -3.48 -3.85
N LEU A 288 23.34 -3.21 -3.39
CA LEU A 288 23.64 -2.04 -2.57
C LEU A 288 23.51 -0.73 -3.36
N ALA A 289 23.93 -0.71 -4.65
CA ALA A 289 23.76 0.44 -5.54
C ALA A 289 22.27 0.78 -5.77
N TRP A 290 21.40 -0.19 -5.61
CA TRP A 290 19.96 0.02 -5.61
C TRP A 290 19.44 0.44 -4.24
N ALA A 291 19.59 -0.40 -3.20
CA ALA A 291 18.90 -0.26 -1.92
C ALA A 291 19.33 0.98 -1.14
N VAL A 292 20.64 1.26 -1.07
CA VAL A 292 21.19 2.32 -0.22
C VAL A 292 20.81 3.72 -0.69
N PRO A 293 21.01 4.09 -1.97
CA PRO A 293 20.62 5.42 -2.44
C PRO A 293 19.10 5.64 -2.36
N VAL A 294 18.30 4.60 -2.63
CA VAL A 294 16.84 4.69 -2.52
C VAL A 294 16.40 4.93 -1.08
N PHE A 295 16.95 4.18 -0.12
CA PHE A 295 16.65 4.39 1.29
C PHE A 295 17.03 5.80 1.76
N ILE A 296 18.20 6.30 1.33
CA ILE A 296 18.65 7.67 1.63
C ILE A 296 17.69 8.69 0.99
N ALA A 297 17.32 8.52 -0.27
CA ALA A 297 16.43 9.44 -0.97
C ALA A 297 15.06 9.55 -0.26
N PHE A 298 14.42 8.41 0.09
CA PHE A 298 13.16 8.42 0.83
C PHE A 298 13.30 8.94 2.27
N SER A 299 14.47 8.78 2.89
CA SER A 299 14.76 9.38 4.20
C SER A 299 14.87 10.90 4.13
N LEU A 300 15.34 11.47 3.02
CA LEU A 300 15.48 12.91 2.83
C LEU A 300 14.18 13.60 2.39
N ILE A 301 13.29 12.89 1.68
CA ILE A 301 11.98 13.43 1.29
C ILE A 301 11.13 13.66 2.55
N SER A 302 10.46 14.82 2.66
CA SER A 302 9.70 15.23 3.85
C SER A 302 8.48 14.34 4.13
N GLY A 303 7.69 14.00 3.11
CA GLY A 303 6.53 13.12 3.24
C GLY A 303 6.94 11.65 3.28
N LYS A 304 6.64 10.94 4.38
CA LYS A 304 7.04 9.56 4.59
C LYS A 304 5.86 8.66 4.92
N GLN A 305 5.83 7.49 4.27
CA GLN A 305 4.90 6.41 4.53
C GLN A 305 5.65 5.07 4.46
N TRP A 306 5.24 4.09 5.25
CA TRP A 306 5.90 2.77 5.29
C TRP A 306 5.97 2.11 3.92
N HIS A 307 4.90 2.20 3.15
CA HIS A 307 4.75 1.56 1.85
C HIS A 307 5.66 2.13 0.75
N TYR A 308 6.27 3.31 0.96
CA TYR A 308 7.25 3.84 0.00
C TYR A 308 8.50 2.97 -0.10
N LEU A 309 8.77 2.17 0.94
CA LEU A 309 9.90 1.23 0.94
C LEU A 309 9.59 -0.13 0.30
N LEU A 310 8.33 -0.45 -0.02
CA LEU A 310 7.97 -1.77 -0.59
C LEU A 310 8.81 -2.15 -1.82
N PRO A 311 9.07 -1.25 -2.79
CA PRO A 311 9.90 -1.61 -3.94
C PRO A 311 11.35 -2.00 -3.58
N VAL A 312 11.83 -1.71 -2.36
CA VAL A 312 13.19 -2.07 -1.90
C VAL A 312 13.22 -3.46 -1.24
N PHE A 313 12.08 -4.03 -0.85
CA PHE A 313 12.03 -5.33 -0.16
C PHE A 313 12.69 -6.49 -0.92
N PRO A 314 12.57 -6.60 -2.25
CA PRO A 314 13.34 -7.59 -3.00
C PRO A 314 14.85 -7.44 -2.82
N ALA A 315 15.37 -6.20 -2.72
CA ALA A 315 16.79 -5.96 -2.45
C ALA A 315 17.19 -6.44 -1.05
N VAL A 316 16.35 -6.18 -0.04
CA VAL A 316 16.54 -6.71 1.32
C VAL A 316 16.58 -8.23 1.29
N GLY A 317 15.61 -8.87 0.62
CA GLY A 317 15.57 -10.31 0.44
C GLY A 317 16.85 -10.89 -0.17
N LEU A 318 17.35 -10.26 -1.24
CA LEU A 318 18.59 -10.65 -1.93
C LEU A 318 19.82 -10.53 -1.01
N LEU A 319 19.98 -9.41 -0.31
CA LEU A 319 21.11 -9.18 0.60
C LEU A 319 21.12 -10.14 1.77
N VAL A 320 19.96 -10.34 2.40
CA VAL A 320 19.80 -11.23 3.55
C VAL A 320 20.03 -12.68 3.13
N ALA A 321 19.42 -13.13 2.02
CA ALA A 321 19.60 -14.49 1.52
C ALA A 321 21.06 -14.79 1.20
N LYS A 322 21.75 -13.84 0.54
CA LYS A 322 23.20 -14.00 0.23
C LYS A 322 24.06 -14.05 1.49
N ALA A 323 23.77 -13.20 2.48
CA ALA A 323 24.49 -13.20 3.76
C ALA A 323 24.32 -14.52 4.51
N LEU A 324 23.10 -15.09 4.52
CA LEU A 324 22.79 -16.38 5.15
C LEU A 324 23.48 -17.54 4.43
N ASP A 325 23.48 -17.53 3.09
CA ASP A 325 24.12 -18.60 2.30
C ASP A 325 25.65 -18.60 2.45
N ASP A 326 26.27 -17.41 2.50
CA ASP A 326 27.71 -17.29 2.67
C ASP A 326 28.18 -17.71 4.07
N SER A 327 27.47 -17.29 5.11
CA SER A 327 27.88 -17.49 6.50
C SER A 327 27.45 -18.85 7.08
N ARG A 328 26.38 -19.43 6.54
CA ARG A 328 25.76 -20.67 7.03
C ARG A 328 25.69 -20.70 8.57
N PRO A 329 24.99 -19.73 9.19
CA PRO A 329 25.02 -19.54 10.63
C PRO A 329 24.50 -20.77 11.37
N ALA A 330 25.11 -21.10 12.51
CA ALA A 330 24.59 -22.14 13.39
C ALA A 330 23.21 -21.74 13.94
N LEU A 331 22.25 -22.65 13.82
CA LEU A 331 20.88 -22.47 14.31
C LEU A 331 20.77 -23.08 15.72
N THR A 332 20.86 -22.23 16.74
CA THR A 332 20.67 -22.61 18.12
C THR A 332 19.20 -22.55 18.53
N ARG A 333 18.82 -23.19 19.64
CA ARG A 333 17.46 -23.09 20.23
C ARG A 333 17.04 -21.65 20.51
N ALA A 334 17.98 -20.81 20.92
CA ALA A 334 17.76 -19.39 21.24
C ALA A 334 17.71 -18.50 19.98
N ALA A 335 17.97 -19.04 18.79
CA ALA A 335 18.07 -18.22 17.58
C ALA A 335 16.80 -17.43 17.25
N GLN A 336 15.65 -17.99 17.56
CA GLN A 336 14.31 -17.42 17.24
C GLN A 336 13.63 -16.81 18.48
N SER A 337 14.23 -16.93 19.67
CA SER A 337 13.60 -16.48 20.92
C SER A 337 13.22 -15.00 20.92
N PRO A 338 13.98 -14.03 20.33
CA PRO A 338 13.52 -12.64 20.33
C PRO A 338 12.25 -12.45 19.52
N ALA A 339 12.12 -13.10 18.36
CA ALA A 339 10.88 -13.04 17.56
C ALA A 339 9.72 -13.70 18.31
N ALA A 340 9.95 -14.83 18.97
CA ALA A 340 8.95 -15.51 19.77
C ALA A 340 8.46 -14.65 20.94
N LEU A 341 9.37 -13.98 21.67
CA LEU A 341 9.03 -13.10 22.78
C LEU A 341 8.20 -11.90 22.33
N VAL A 342 8.53 -11.31 21.17
CA VAL A 342 7.71 -10.25 20.57
C VAL A 342 6.29 -10.74 20.32
N LEU A 343 6.12 -11.93 19.73
CA LEU A 343 4.79 -12.48 19.46
C LEU A 343 4.01 -12.78 20.75
N LEU A 344 4.66 -13.32 21.76
CA LEU A 344 4.03 -13.57 23.06
C LEU A 344 3.60 -12.24 23.72
N ALA A 345 4.44 -11.20 23.65
CA ALA A 345 4.07 -9.87 24.11
C ALA A 345 2.88 -9.28 23.35
N VAL A 346 2.86 -9.44 22.03
CA VAL A 346 1.71 -9.02 21.19
C VAL A 346 0.45 -9.80 21.57
N ALA A 347 0.54 -11.11 21.80
CA ALA A 347 -0.60 -11.93 22.24
C ALA A 347 -1.16 -11.46 23.60
N VAL A 348 -0.28 -11.15 24.54
CA VAL A 348 -0.67 -10.57 25.84
C VAL A 348 -1.34 -9.21 25.63
N ALA A 349 -0.74 -8.32 24.82
CA ALA A 349 -1.34 -7.02 24.52
C ALA A 349 -2.75 -7.14 23.89
N LEU A 350 -2.94 -8.08 22.98
CA LEU A 350 -4.25 -8.38 22.40
C LEU A 350 -5.27 -8.85 23.44
N ALA A 351 -4.85 -9.69 24.40
CA ALA A 351 -5.71 -10.15 25.47
C ALA A 351 -6.18 -9.03 26.41
N PHE A 352 -5.33 -8.00 26.60
CA PHE A 352 -5.66 -6.82 27.42
C PHE A 352 -6.32 -5.67 26.62
N LEU A 353 -6.36 -5.75 25.28
CA LEU A 353 -6.91 -4.69 24.42
C LEU A 353 -8.35 -4.25 24.77
N PRO A 354 -9.29 -5.15 25.13
CA PRO A 354 -10.65 -4.76 25.48
C PRO A 354 -10.77 -3.88 26.72
N GLN A 355 -9.76 -3.85 27.57
CA GLN A 355 -9.72 -3.00 28.76
C GLN A 355 -9.36 -1.54 28.41
N VAL A 356 -8.90 -1.27 27.19
CA VAL A 356 -8.62 0.07 26.68
C VAL A 356 -9.93 0.74 26.27
N ARG A 357 -10.46 1.62 27.14
CA ARG A 357 -11.77 2.30 26.99
C ARG A 357 -11.94 3.14 25.73
N SER A 358 -10.86 3.48 25.04
CA SER A 358 -10.88 4.33 23.84
C SER A 358 -11.10 3.59 22.52
N LEU A 359 -11.21 2.25 22.54
CA LEU A 359 -11.40 1.48 21.31
C LEU A 359 -12.89 1.28 21.00
N PRO A 360 -13.33 1.55 19.74
CA PRO A 360 -14.69 1.26 19.31
C PRO A 360 -15.02 -0.23 19.52
N GLY A 361 -16.11 -0.54 20.19
CA GLY A 361 -16.53 -1.91 20.49
C GLY A 361 -15.91 -2.54 21.74
N ALA A 362 -15.01 -1.85 22.46
CA ALA A 362 -14.43 -2.32 23.72
C ALA A 362 -15.41 -2.09 24.89
N GLY A 363 -16.35 -3.00 25.06
CA GLY A 363 -17.32 -2.99 26.18
C GLY A 363 -16.78 -3.59 27.50
N GLY A 364 -15.45 -3.63 27.69
CA GLY A 364 -14.82 -4.20 28.90
C GLY A 364 -14.75 -5.72 28.96
N GLN A 365 -15.46 -6.43 28.08
CA GLN A 365 -15.37 -7.88 27.92
C GLN A 365 -14.51 -8.26 26.72
N LEU A 366 -13.69 -9.31 26.86
CA LEU A 366 -12.86 -9.83 25.77
C LEU A 366 -13.76 -10.37 24.65
N HIS A 367 -13.76 -9.70 23.50
CA HIS A 367 -14.47 -10.20 22.33
C HIS A 367 -13.90 -11.57 21.93
N PRO A 368 -14.73 -12.61 21.72
CA PRO A 368 -14.25 -13.97 21.45
C PRO A 368 -13.21 -14.06 20.32
N LEU A 369 -13.41 -13.28 19.25
CA LEU A 369 -12.47 -13.26 18.12
C LEU A 369 -11.11 -12.66 18.47
N ILE A 370 -11.03 -11.70 19.39
CA ILE A 370 -9.75 -11.18 19.88
C ILE A 370 -9.03 -12.23 20.73
N ALA A 371 -9.77 -12.98 21.56
CA ALA A 371 -9.20 -14.08 22.31
C ALA A 371 -8.62 -15.16 21.38
N VAL A 372 -9.34 -15.51 20.32
CA VAL A 372 -8.86 -16.42 19.27
C VAL A 372 -7.62 -15.87 18.60
N SER A 373 -7.62 -14.58 18.22
CA SER A 373 -6.45 -13.92 17.61
C SER A 373 -5.24 -13.96 18.55
N ALA A 374 -5.42 -13.61 19.82
CA ALA A 374 -4.36 -13.67 20.83
C ALA A 374 -3.80 -15.10 20.99
N ALA A 375 -4.66 -16.11 21.06
CA ALA A 375 -4.27 -17.50 21.15
C ALA A 375 -3.49 -17.98 19.91
N LEU A 376 -3.92 -17.58 18.71
CA LEU A 376 -3.23 -17.91 17.45
C LEU A 376 -1.85 -17.24 17.36
N VAL A 377 -1.74 -15.97 17.81
CA VAL A 377 -0.45 -15.26 17.86
C VAL A 377 0.47 -15.88 18.92
N ALA A 378 -0.07 -16.25 20.09
CA ALA A 378 0.69 -16.98 21.11
C ALA A 378 1.19 -18.33 20.60
N ALA A 379 0.34 -19.08 19.90
CA ALA A 379 0.72 -20.37 19.29
C ALA A 379 1.87 -20.20 18.29
N ALA A 380 1.88 -19.11 17.50
CA ALA A 380 3.00 -18.78 16.61
C ALA A 380 4.30 -18.51 17.39
N GLY A 381 4.22 -17.76 18.51
CA GLY A 381 5.36 -17.53 19.41
C GLY A 381 5.90 -18.82 20.01
N VAL A 382 5.01 -19.69 20.51
CA VAL A 382 5.38 -21.02 21.04
C VAL A 382 6.01 -21.89 19.95
N ALA A 383 5.43 -21.89 18.74
CA ALA A 383 6.00 -22.64 17.61
C ALA A 383 7.45 -22.25 17.31
N LEU A 384 7.80 -20.95 17.39
CA LEU A 384 9.17 -20.48 17.25
C LEU A 384 10.11 -20.95 18.37
N LEU A 385 9.60 -21.20 19.58
CA LEU A 385 10.41 -21.72 20.69
C LEU A 385 10.63 -23.24 20.60
N VAL A 386 9.66 -23.97 20.03
CA VAL A 386 9.65 -25.44 19.99
C VAL A 386 10.29 -25.99 18.71
N LEU A 387 9.92 -25.40 17.54
CA LEU A 387 10.37 -25.88 16.24
C LEU A 387 11.85 -25.54 16.01
N ARG A 388 12.57 -26.53 15.45
CA ARG A 388 14.02 -26.39 15.17
C ARG A 388 14.26 -26.58 13.69
N PRO A 389 14.44 -25.48 12.96
CA PRO A 389 14.81 -25.59 11.56
C PRO A 389 16.22 -26.20 11.41
N ALA A 390 16.36 -27.14 10.48
CA ALA A 390 17.62 -27.84 10.23
C ALA A 390 18.61 -27.04 9.37
N SER A 391 18.13 -26.01 8.68
CA SER A 391 18.92 -25.20 7.75
C SER A 391 18.46 -23.73 7.74
N PRO A 392 19.29 -22.79 7.26
CA PRO A 392 18.84 -21.40 7.06
C PRO A 392 17.59 -21.29 6.17
N GLY A 393 17.49 -22.13 5.13
CA GLY A 393 16.30 -22.15 4.26
C GLY A 393 15.03 -22.57 4.99
N SER A 394 15.08 -23.63 5.82
CA SER A 394 13.92 -24.05 6.63
C SER A 394 13.57 -23.03 7.71
N ALA A 395 14.56 -22.30 8.25
CA ALA A 395 14.32 -21.20 9.18
C ALA A 395 13.60 -20.02 8.48
N VAL A 396 14.01 -19.68 7.26
CA VAL A 396 13.34 -18.66 6.45
C VAL A 396 11.89 -19.03 6.15
N VAL A 397 11.63 -20.28 5.79
CA VAL A 397 10.26 -20.79 5.59
C VAL A 397 9.45 -20.69 6.88
N LEU A 398 9.99 -21.14 8.02
CA LEU A 398 9.30 -21.09 9.31
C LEU A 398 8.94 -19.64 9.70
N LEU A 399 9.92 -18.73 9.68
CA LEU A 399 9.73 -17.34 10.08
C LEU A 399 8.74 -16.62 9.17
N GLY A 400 8.84 -16.81 7.85
CA GLY A 400 7.89 -16.21 6.91
C GLY A 400 6.48 -16.81 7.06
N SER A 401 6.35 -18.13 7.31
CA SER A 401 5.05 -18.75 7.59
C SER A 401 4.42 -18.20 8.87
N VAL A 402 5.22 -17.98 9.91
CA VAL A 402 4.76 -17.35 11.16
C VAL A 402 4.24 -15.93 10.90
N THR A 403 4.89 -15.12 10.06
CA THR A 403 4.39 -13.79 9.71
C THR A 403 3.04 -13.86 9.01
N VAL A 404 2.90 -14.75 8.03
CA VAL A 404 1.61 -14.97 7.34
C VAL A 404 0.53 -15.42 8.32
N TRP A 405 0.86 -16.35 9.22
CA TRP A 405 -0.05 -16.82 10.26
C TRP A 405 -0.49 -15.69 11.20
N VAL A 406 0.46 -14.84 11.65
CA VAL A 406 0.17 -13.70 12.52
C VAL A 406 -0.75 -12.70 11.82
N VAL A 407 -0.47 -12.35 10.56
CA VAL A 407 -1.36 -11.45 9.79
C VAL A 407 -2.75 -12.07 9.64
N ALA A 408 -2.86 -13.37 9.35
CA ALA A 408 -4.14 -14.05 9.28
C ALA A 408 -4.88 -14.03 10.63
N ALA A 409 -4.16 -14.31 11.73
CA ALA A 409 -4.73 -14.24 13.08
C ALA A 409 -5.24 -12.84 13.44
N LEU A 410 -4.47 -11.79 13.10
CA LEU A 410 -4.90 -10.41 13.30
C LEU A 410 -6.12 -10.05 12.45
N HIS A 411 -6.21 -10.55 11.24
CA HIS A 411 -7.39 -10.37 10.39
C HIS A 411 -8.64 -11.02 10.97
N ILE A 412 -8.54 -12.24 11.50
CA ILE A 412 -9.67 -12.97 12.09
C ILE A 412 -10.21 -12.24 13.33
N GLY A 413 -9.35 -11.70 14.17
CA GLY A 413 -9.75 -11.04 15.41
C GLY A 413 -9.78 -9.52 15.29
N LEU A 414 -8.61 -8.88 15.37
CA LEU A 414 -8.50 -7.42 15.49
C LEU A 414 -9.10 -6.70 14.27
N VAL A 415 -8.69 -7.09 13.05
CA VAL A 415 -9.18 -6.43 11.82
C VAL A 415 -10.68 -6.62 11.66
N HIS A 416 -11.21 -7.82 11.93
CA HIS A 416 -12.64 -8.09 11.85
C HIS A 416 -13.43 -7.26 12.87
N MET A 417 -12.93 -7.13 14.11
CA MET A 417 -13.57 -6.31 15.15
C MET A 417 -13.63 -4.82 14.76
N ILE A 418 -12.49 -4.26 14.31
CA ILE A 418 -12.45 -2.84 13.92
C ILE A 418 -13.15 -2.57 12.59
N SER A 419 -13.32 -3.60 11.74
CA SER A 419 -13.94 -3.44 10.42
C SER A 419 -15.33 -2.83 10.48
N GLY A 420 -16.11 -3.10 11.53
CA GLY A 420 -17.43 -2.50 11.73
C GLY A 420 -17.42 -0.97 11.81
N ALA A 421 -16.38 -0.39 12.46
CA ALA A 421 -16.19 1.05 12.54
C ALA A 421 -15.58 1.67 11.25
N TYR A 422 -15.18 0.84 10.30
CA TYR A 422 -14.63 1.26 9.01
C TYR A 422 -15.50 0.81 7.83
N ASP A 423 -16.56 0.04 8.09
CA ASP A 423 -17.49 -0.41 7.05
C ASP A 423 -18.40 0.73 6.62
N VAL A 424 -18.26 1.15 5.40
CA VAL A 424 -19.06 2.22 4.78
C VAL A 424 -20.33 1.69 4.10
N ALA A 425 -20.49 0.37 3.98
CA ALA A 425 -21.56 -0.23 3.20
C ALA A 425 -22.97 0.10 3.75
N PRO A 426 -23.22 0.10 5.08
CA PRO A 426 -24.58 0.40 5.59
C PRO A 426 -25.03 1.82 5.26
N VAL A 427 -24.16 2.83 5.40
CA VAL A 427 -24.46 4.22 4.98
C VAL A 427 -24.60 4.28 3.46
N ALA A 428 -23.66 3.70 2.72
CA ALA A 428 -23.64 3.76 1.27
C ALA A 428 -24.90 3.15 0.62
N GLN A 429 -25.43 2.05 1.17
CA GLN A 429 -26.68 1.43 0.71
C GLN A 429 -27.88 2.33 0.94
N ARG A 430 -27.95 3.06 2.08
CA ARG A 430 -29.00 4.04 2.34
C ARG A 430 -28.92 5.20 1.36
N LEU A 431 -27.72 5.70 1.10
CA LEU A 431 -27.52 6.77 0.11
C LEU A 431 -27.96 6.34 -1.29
N ALA A 432 -27.69 5.08 -1.67
CA ALA A 432 -28.17 4.52 -2.94
C ALA A 432 -29.71 4.50 -3.02
N ALA A 433 -30.37 4.07 -1.93
CA ALA A 433 -31.83 4.08 -1.84
C ALA A 433 -32.40 5.51 -1.94
N LEU A 434 -31.80 6.47 -1.27
CA LEU A 434 -32.19 7.89 -1.36
C LEU A 434 -32.00 8.45 -2.76
N GLN A 435 -30.86 8.17 -3.41
CA GLN A 435 -30.63 8.58 -4.80
C GLN A 435 -31.66 7.99 -5.77
N SER A 436 -32.04 6.72 -5.59
CA SER A 436 -33.04 6.08 -6.45
C SER A 436 -34.42 6.71 -6.31
N GLN A 437 -34.71 7.35 -5.16
CA GLN A 437 -35.93 8.11 -4.90
C GLN A 437 -35.84 9.59 -5.34
N GLY A 438 -34.71 10.01 -5.89
CA GLY A 438 -34.48 11.38 -6.32
C GLY A 438 -34.28 12.37 -5.14
N VAL A 439 -33.98 11.88 -3.93
CA VAL A 439 -33.73 12.71 -2.76
C VAL A 439 -32.38 13.43 -2.92
N PRO A 440 -32.33 14.78 -2.81
CA PRO A 440 -31.08 15.54 -2.79
C PRO A 440 -30.22 15.15 -1.57
N ILE A 441 -28.92 14.94 -1.78
CA ILE A 441 -28.01 14.52 -0.71
C ILE A 441 -26.80 15.47 -0.68
N ALA A 442 -26.57 16.09 0.47
CA ALA A 442 -25.38 16.89 0.73
C ALA A 442 -24.41 16.17 1.68
N HIS A 443 -23.14 16.39 1.47
CA HIS A 443 -22.05 15.94 2.33
C HIS A 443 -21.32 17.14 2.92
N VAL A 444 -21.25 17.20 4.25
CA VAL A 444 -20.57 18.28 4.96
C VAL A 444 -19.07 18.04 4.99
N GLY A 445 -18.31 19.06 4.57
CA GLY A 445 -16.85 19.00 4.53
C GLY A 445 -16.30 18.18 3.36
N LYS A 446 -14.99 17.96 3.34
CA LYS A 446 -14.29 17.32 2.24
C LYS A 446 -14.74 15.88 2.02
N TYR A 447 -15.22 15.56 0.83
CA TYR A 447 -15.65 14.21 0.45
C TYR A 447 -14.53 13.46 -0.30
N HIS A 448 -14.24 12.23 0.13
CA HIS A 448 -13.17 11.41 -0.44
C HIS A 448 -13.67 10.22 -1.27
N GLY A 449 -14.96 10.18 -1.60
CA GLY A 449 -15.57 9.12 -2.40
C GLY A 449 -15.83 7.81 -1.62
N GLN A 450 -15.79 7.82 -0.29
CA GLN A 450 -15.86 6.61 0.53
C GLN A 450 -17.16 5.82 0.35
N PHE A 451 -18.27 6.45 -0.03
CA PHE A 451 -19.56 5.81 -0.22
C PHE A 451 -19.88 5.43 -1.68
N GLN A 452 -19.17 6.04 -2.66
CA GLN A 452 -19.50 5.92 -4.08
C GLN A 452 -19.53 4.48 -4.57
N PHE A 453 -18.43 3.75 -4.37
CA PHE A 453 -18.31 2.38 -4.85
C PHE A 453 -19.18 1.41 -4.03
N ALA A 454 -19.19 1.52 -2.71
CA ALA A 454 -19.94 0.62 -1.83
C ALA A 454 -21.45 0.72 -2.07
N GLY A 455 -21.98 1.94 -2.30
CA GLY A 455 -23.38 2.20 -2.63
C GLY A 455 -23.72 2.07 -4.10
N ARG A 456 -22.71 1.88 -4.99
CA ARG A 456 -22.91 1.98 -6.45
C ARG A 456 -23.61 3.30 -6.83
N LEU A 457 -23.22 4.41 -6.16
CA LEU A 457 -23.83 5.70 -6.42
C LEU A 457 -23.57 6.14 -7.86
N THR A 458 -24.59 6.61 -8.53
CA THR A 458 -24.54 7.02 -9.94
C THR A 458 -24.43 8.52 -10.12
N LEU A 459 -24.82 9.28 -9.09
CA LEU A 459 -24.75 10.74 -9.08
C LEU A 459 -23.71 11.19 -8.04
N PRO A 460 -23.01 12.30 -8.29
CA PRO A 460 -22.14 12.90 -7.29
C PRO A 460 -22.95 13.42 -6.10
N LEU A 461 -22.35 13.41 -4.91
CA LEU A 461 -22.88 14.07 -3.73
C LEU A 461 -22.53 15.55 -3.76
N GLU A 462 -23.48 16.41 -3.38
CA GLU A 462 -23.20 17.84 -3.23
C GLU A 462 -22.34 18.08 -2.00
N VAL A 463 -21.20 18.74 -2.17
CA VAL A 463 -20.27 19.02 -1.07
C VAL A 463 -20.51 20.43 -0.56
N ILE A 464 -20.87 20.55 0.72
CA ILE A 464 -21.16 21.84 1.36
C ILE A 464 -20.26 22.04 2.59
N ASP A 465 -20.06 23.28 2.99
CA ASP A 465 -19.42 23.61 4.26
C ASP A 465 -20.42 23.57 5.44
N SER A 466 -19.88 23.52 6.67
CA SER A 466 -20.70 23.49 7.89
C SER A 466 -21.60 24.72 8.04
N ALA A 467 -21.16 25.88 7.55
CA ALA A 467 -21.94 27.11 7.64
C ALA A 467 -23.15 27.12 6.68
N SER A 468 -23.05 26.38 5.59
CA SER A 468 -24.08 26.31 4.53
C SER A 468 -25.18 25.29 4.81
N VAL A 469 -25.06 24.43 5.85
CA VAL A 469 -26.02 23.35 6.14
C VAL A 469 -27.45 23.88 6.28
N GLY A 470 -27.65 24.93 7.09
CA GLY A 470 -28.99 25.51 7.30
C GLY A 470 -29.58 26.17 6.06
N SER A 471 -28.77 26.81 5.22
CA SER A 471 -29.22 27.38 3.95
C SER A 471 -29.57 26.31 2.94
N TRP A 472 -28.73 25.27 2.83
CA TRP A 472 -28.98 24.13 1.96
C TRP A 472 -30.30 23.40 2.35
N ALA A 473 -30.52 23.15 3.65
CA ALA A 473 -31.74 22.53 4.13
C ALA A 473 -33.00 23.31 3.78
N ARG A 474 -32.96 24.66 3.77
CA ARG A 474 -34.10 25.50 3.35
C ARG A 474 -34.42 25.35 1.85
N HIS A 475 -33.39 25.17 1.01
CA HIS A 475 -33.60 24.97 -0.44
C HIS A 475 -34.00 23.51 -0.77
N HIS A 476 -33.65 22.57 0.07
CA HIS A 476 -33.92 21.14 -0.11
C HIS A 476 -34.65 20.52 1.12
N PRO A 477 -35.89 20.92 1.41
CA PRO A 477 -36.58 20.51 2.67
C PRO A 477 -36.82 18.99 2.77
N GLN A 478 -36.79 18.26 1.65
CA GLN A 478 -36.87 16.79 1.59
C GLN A 478 -35.48 16.15 1.44
N GLY A 479 -34.42 16.94 1.49
CA GLY A 479 -33.04 16.47 1.32
C GLY A 479 -32.48 15.78 2.54
N MET A 480 -31.31 15.14 2.35
CA MET A 480 -30.55 14.44 3.39
C MET A 480 -29.14 15.02 3.50
N VAL A 481 -28.66 15.23 4.71
CA VAL A 481 -27.31 15.75 4.99
C VAL A 481 -26.48 14.67 5.68
N ILE A 482 -25.30 14.40 5.12
CA ILE A 482 -24.26 13.55 5.73
C ILE A 482 -23.35 14.46 6.53
N ALA A 483 -23.26 14.22 7.83
CA ALA A 483 -22.40 14.97 8.74
C ALA A 483 -21.63 14.04 9.67
N TYR A 484 -20.58 14.58 10.31
CA TYR A 484 -19.75 13.83 11.25
C TYR A 484 -19.66 14.56 12.58
N THR A 485 -19.74 13.82 13.68
CA THR A 485 -19.51 14.33 15.04
C THR A 485 -18.46 13.48 15.74
N ARG A 486 -17.75 14.06 16.71
CA ARG A 486 -16.85 13.27 17.54
C ARG A 486 -17.66 12.48 18.57
N ALA A 487 -17.26 11.24 18.84
CA ALA A 487 -17.97 10.34 19.74
C ALA A 487 -18.11 10.87 21.20
N HIS A 488 -17.31 11.86 21.59
CA HIS A 488 -17.29 12.44 22.95
C HIS A 488 -17.88 13.86 23.02
N GLU A 489 -18.36 14.40 21.90
CA GLU A 489 -19.02 15.70 21.88
C GLU A 489 -20.49 15.57 22.33
N PRO A 490 -21.07 16.64 22.91
CA PRO A 490 -22.51 16.64 23.23
C PRO A 490 -23.34 16.33 21.97
N PRO A 491 -24.41 15.56 22.09
CA PRO A 491 -25.25 15.22 20.96
C PRO A 491 -25.81 16.51 20.32
N VAL A 492 -25.68 16.59 18.99
CA VAL A 492 -26.31 17.67 18.22
C VAL A 492 -27.84 17.47 18.31
N PRO A 493 -28.64 18.53 18.56
CA PRO A 493 -30.08 18.40 18.73
C PRO A 493 -30.85 18.21 17.40
N VAL A 494 -30.30 17.38 16.51
CA VAL A 494 -30.92 16.98 15.25
C VAL A 494 -31.22 15.50 15.32
N ARG A 495 -32.45 15.11 15.00
CA ARG A 495 -32.83 13.71 14.99
C ARG A 495 -32.24 13.00 13.79
N ASP A 496 -31.47 11.92 14.04
CA ASP A 496 -30.93 11.07 13.01
C ASP A 496 -32.01 10.24 12.31
N GLU A 497 -31.95 10.13 11.00
CA GLU A 497 -32.58 9.01 10.29
C GLU A 497 -31.72 7.75 10.46
N TYR A 498 -30.38 7.95 10.42
CA TYR A 498 -29.41 6.91 10.65
C TYR A 498 -28.10 7.47 11.20
N ALA A 499 -27.47 6.71 12.09
CA ALA A 499 -26.12 7.01 12.58
C ALA A 499 -25.32 5.72 12.78
N GLN A 500 -24.01 5.79 12.52
CA GLN A 500 -23.07 4.70 12.83
C GLN A 500 -21.68 5.21 13.19
N SER A 501 -20.94 4.41 13.93
CA SER A 501 -19.52 4.66 14.19
C SER A 501 -18.70 4.64 12.89
N TYR A 502 -17.82 5.62 12.71
CA TYR A 502 -16.97 5.75 11.55
C TYR A 502 -15.63 6.37 11.93
N ARG A 503 -14.54 5.59 11.92
CA ARG A 503 -13.16 6.05 12.14
C ARG A 503 -12.98 6.91 13.41
N GLY A 504 -13.59 6.52 14.52
CA GLY A 504 -13.54 7.26 15.78
C GLY A 504 -14.50 8.46 15.86
N GLN A 505 -15.28 8.68 14.82
CA GLN A 505 -16.41 9.63 14.76
C GLN A 505 -17.73 8.87 14.61
N ILE A 506 -18.82 9.60 14.60
CA ILE A 506 -20.15 9.11 14.22
C ILE A 506 -20.54 9.81 12.91
N VAL A 507 -20.84 9.02 11.89
CA VAL A 507 -21.47 9.54 10.67
C VAL A 507 -22.98 9.54 10.87
N HIS A 508 -23.61 10.66 10.56
CA HIS A 508 -25.05 10.89 10.68
C HIS A 508 -25.66 11.11 9.31
N LEU A 509 -26.89 10.62 9.13
CA LEU A 509 -27.78 11.03 8.06
C LEU A 509 -28.92 11.86 8.69
N TRP A 510 -28.90 13.17 8.45
CA TRP A 510 -29.87 14.11 8.98
C TRP A 510 -30.87 14.54 7.92
N PRO A 511 -32.19 14.33 8.13
CA PRO A 511 -33.21 14.95 7.28
C PRO A 511 -33.13 16.46 7.34
N ALA A 512 -33.20 17.14 6.21
CA ALA A 512 -33.21 18.61 6.16
C ALA A 512 -34.31 19.23 7.02
N ALA A 513 -35.49 18.58 7.08
CA ALA A 513 -36.59 19.00 7.94
C ALA A 513 -36.23 19.02 9.43
N GLU A 514 -35.44 18.07 9.91
CA GLU A 514 -34.99 18.02 11.30
C GLU A 514 -33.94 19.10 11.62
N ILE A 515 -33.04 19.37 10.66
CA ILE A 515 -32.11 20.47 10.77
C ILE A 515 -32.84 21.82 10.92
N LEU A 516 -33.88 22.04 10.14
CA LEU A 516 -34.69 23.25 10.19
C LEU A 516 -35.46 23.38 11.52
N ARG A 517 -36.00 22.28 12.06
CA ARG A 517 -36.66 22.23 13.38
C ARG A 517 -35.70 22.56 14.52
N ALA A 518 -34.44 22.14 14.40
CA ALA A 518 -33.38 22.45 15.35
C ALA A 518 -32.89 23.91 15.26
N GLY A 519 -33.57 24.77 14.51
CA GLY A 519 -33.23 26.20 14.37
C GLY A 519 -32.19 26.54 13.31
N GLY A 520 -31.83 25.60 12.46
CA GLY A 520 -30.79 25.80 11.43
C GLY A 520 -29.43 26.16 12.04
N ALA A 521 -29.21 25.79 13.31
CA ALA A 521 -28.00 26.14 14.07
C ALA A 521 -26.74 25.78 13.32
N LYS A 522 -25.67 26.58 13.50
CA LYS A 522 -24.31 26.17 13.14
C LYS A 522 -24.06 24.78 13.70
N ILE A 523 -24.08 23.82 12.81
CA ILE A 523 -23.67 22.46 13.15
C ILE A 523 -22.16 22.51 13.00
N ASP A 524 -21.45 22.55 14.12
CA ASP A 524 -20.01 22.33 14.13
C ASP A 524 -19.78 20.85 13.80
N ALA A 525 -20.01 20.52 12.52
CA ALA A 525 -19.66 19.19 12.03
C ALA A 525 -18.12 19.08 12.08
N ALA A 526 -17.63 18.08 12.78
CA ALA A 526 -16.21 17.82 12.82
C ALA A 526 -15.72 17.60 11.37
N ASP A 527 -14.67 18.29 10.98
CA ASP A 527 -13.99 17.97 9.72
C ASP A 527 -13.65 16.48 9.73
N GLN A 528 -13.86 15.83 8.59
CA GLN A 528 -13.44 14.43 8.46
C GLN A 528 -11.98 14.30 8.89
N PRO A 529 -11.62 13.26 9.68
CA PRO A 529 -10.22 13.01 9.97
C PRO A 529 -9.49 12.91 8.64
N GLY A 530 -8.48 13.78 8.48
CA GLY A 530 -7.63 13.78 7.29
C GLY A 530 -7.08 12.38 7.03
N PRO A 531 -6.51 12.13 5.86
CA PRO A 531 -5.71 10.93 5.65
C PRO A 531 -4.47 11.05 6.54
N ASP A 532 -4.50 10.46 7.73
CA ASP A 532 -3.35 10.29 8.61
C ASP A 532 -2.42 9.20 8.05
#